data_04606fbb752ac8394e116d2def9e4583
#
_entry.id   04606fbb752ac8394e116d2def9e4583
#
_cell.length_a   1.000
_cell.length_b   1.000
_cell.length_c   1.000
_cell.angle_alpha   90.00
_cell.angle_beta   90.00
_cell.angle_gamma   90.00
#
_symmetry.space_group_name_H-M   'P 1'
#
loop_
_entity.id
_entity.type
_entity.pdbx_description
1 polymer ?
#
loop_
_entity_poly.entity_id
_entity_poly.type
_entity_poly.pdbx_seq_one_letter_code
_entity_poly.pdbx_strand_id
1 'polypeptide(L)'
;MEENNSLSNKYDAALAKYNTHLSDADIQARVADLIEKKVPENNTEEVKKFLFTCIDLTTLNSTDSDESVMRFTEKVNQFDDEFPDLKNVAAICVYPNFAAIVKNTLEVDGVNIACVSGGFPSSQTFIEVKVAETALAIADGADEIDIVISIGKFLSGDYEGMCEEIQELKEVCKEHHLKVILETGALKSASNIKKTSILSMYSGADFIKTSTGKQQPAATPEAAYVMCEAIKEYYQKTGNKIGFKPAGGINTVNDAIIYYTIVKELLGEEWLDNQLFRLGTSRLANLLLSDIKGEEIKFF
;
A
#
# COMPACT_ATOMS: atom_id res chain seq x y z
N MET A 1 24.49 28.90 11.34
CA MET A 1 23.56 29.19 10.22
C MET A 1 24.01 28.57 8.89
N GLU A 2 25.18 27.93 8.80
CA GLU A 2 25.68 27.27 7.58
C GLU A 2 25.37 25.76 7.50
N GLU A 3 25.06 25.09 8.61
CA GLU A 3 24.75 23.63 8.60
C GLU A 3 23.36 23.29 8.06
N ASN A 4 22.39 24.22 8.17
CA ASN A 4 21.02 23.98 7.64
C ASN A 4 20.94 24.04 6.10
N ASN A 5 21.93 24.64 5.41
CA ASN A 5 21.92 24.78 3.95
C ASN A 5 22.43 23.52 3.22
N SER A 6 23.20 22.65 3.91
CA SER A 6 23.75 21.42 3.32
C SER A 6 22.77 20.25 3.33
N LEU A 7 21.85 20.20 4.31
CA LEU A 7 20.88 19.11 4.49
C LEU A 7 19.66 19.29 3.57
N SER A 8 19.14 20.53 3.44
CA SER A 8 18.12 20.87 2.41
C SER A 8 18.57 20.44 1.00
N ASN A 9 19.85 20.57 0.71
CA ASN A 9 20.46 20.20 -0.56
C ASN A 9 20.47 18.67 -0.84
N LYS A 10 20.41 17.79 0.16
CA LYS A 10 20.42 16.31 -0.01
C LYS A 10 19.12 15.79 -0.63
N TYR A 11 17.99 16.25 -0.15
CA TYR A 11 16.67 15.83 -0.63
C TYR A 11 16.32 16.49 -1.97
N ASP A 12 16.64 17.78 -2.11
CA ASP A 12 16.50 18.48 -3.38
C ASP A 12 17.42 17.88 -4.45
N ALA A 13 18.65 17.54 -4.10
CA ALA A 13 19.57 16.85 -5.00
C ALA A 13 19.08 15.43 -5.39
N ALA A 14 18.41 14.73 -4.50
CA ALA A 14 17.77 13.46 -4.82
C ALA A 14 16.61 13.66 -5.82
N LEU A 15 15.73 14.62 -5.55
CA LEU A 15 14.58 14.94 -6.40
C LEU A 15 15.00 15.46 -7.78
N ALA A 16 16.10 16.23 -7.86
CA ALA A 16 16.63 16.77 -9.12
C ALA A 16 17.05 15.69 -10.15
N LYS A 17 17.22 14.45 -9.70
CA LYS A 17 17.52 13.29 -10.58
C LYS A 17 16.29 12.77 -11.32
N TYR A 18 15.10 13.27 -11.00
CA TYR A 18 13.81 12.80 -11.52
C TYR A 18 13.02 13.93 -12.15
N ASN A 19 12.18 13.60 -13.11
CA ASN A 19 11.17 14.56 -13.56
C ASN A 19 10.02 14.63 -12.55
N THR A 20 10.07 15.62 -11.68
CA THR A 20 9.05 15.85 -10.65
C THR A 20 8.05 16.96 -11.02
N HIS A 21 8.20 17.61 -12.17
CA HIS A 21 7.27 18.63 -12.67
C HIS A 21 6.30 17.98 -13.64
N LEU A 22 5.19 17.46 -13.13
CA LEU A 22 4.18 16.74 -13.90
C LEU A 22 2.93 17.60 -14.10
N SER A 23 2.32 17.48 -15.27
CA SER A 23 1.00 18.05 -15.57
C SER A 23 -0.09 17.05 -15.19
N ASP A 24 -1.00 17.44 -14.30
CA ASP A 24 -2.13 16.58 -13.92
C ASP A 24 -3.00 16.22 -15.13
N ALA A 25 -3.21 17.16 -16.07
CA ALA A 25 -3.97 16.94 -17.29
C ALA A 25 -3.30 15.91 -18.22
N ASP A 26 -1.97 15.93 -18.34
CA ASP A 26 -1.23 14.96 -19.16
C ASP A 26 -1.29 13.56 -18.52
N ILE A 27 -1.18 13.46 -17.21
CA ILE A 27 -1.32 12.20 -16.49
C ILE A 27 -2.72 11.65 -16.70
N GLN A 28 -3.76 12.46 -16.53
CA GLN A 28 -5.14 12.05 -16.74
C GLN A 28 -5.37 11.52 -18.17
N ALA A 29 -4.83 12.20 -19.18
CA ALA A 29 -4.95 11.77 -20.58
C ALA A 29 -4.25 10.43 -20.83
N ARG A 30 -3.04 10.23 -20.29
CA ARG A 30 -2.28 8.97 -20.41
C ARG A 30 -3.00 7.81 -19.73
N VAL A 31 -3.53 8.04 -18.54
CA VAL A 31 -4.29 7.03 -17.79
C VAL A 31 -5.56 6.64 -18.51
N ALA A 32 -6.32 7.61 -19.05
CA ALA A 32 -7.52 7.34 -19.82
C ALA A 32 -7.22 6.48 -21.07
N ASP A 33 -6.17 6.82 -21.82
CA ASP A 33 -5.72 6.05 -23.00
C ASP A 33 -5.29 4.62 -22.62
N LEU A 34 -4.54 4.48 -21.52
CA LEU A 34 -4.12 3.17 -21.00
C LEU A 34 -5.31 2.31 -20.61
N ILE A 35 -6.28 2.88 -19.87
CA ILE A 35 -7.47 2.17 -19.41
C ILE A 35 -8.28 1.70 -20.63
N GLU A 36 -8.56 2.59 -21.58
CA GLU A 36 -9.34 2.27 -22.78
C GLU A 36 -8.73 1.14 -23.59
N LYS A 37 -7.40 1.17 -23.78
CA LYS A 37 -6.71 0.22 -24.66
C LYS A 37 -6.36 -1.10 -24.00
N LYS A 38 -6.02 -1.08 -22.70
CA LYS A 38 -5.35 -2.21 -22.05
C LYS A 38 -6.19 -2.95 -21.00
N VAL A 39 -7.13 -2.30 -20.36
CA VAL A 39 -7.98 -2.96 -19.35
C VAL A 39 -8.81 -4.10 -19.93
N PRO A 40 -9.43 -3.99 -21.13
CA PRO A 40 -10.20 -5.09 -21.69
C PRO A 40 -9.38 -6.37 -21.92
N GLU A 41 -8.08 -6.25 -22.26
CA GLU A 41 -7.17 -7.38 -22.49
C GLU A 41 -6.87 -8.15 -21.20
N ASN A 42 -6.93 -7.47 -20.04
CA ASN A 42 -6.60 -8.01 -18.73
C ASN A 42 -7.83 -8.47 -17.92
N ASN A 43 -9.04 -8.37 -18.48
CA ASN A 43 -10.26 -8.85 -17.80
C ASN A 43 -10.44 -10.36 -18.03
N THR A 44 -9.55 -11.16 -17.44
CA THR A 44 -9.57 -12.63 -17.52
C THR A 44 -9.73 -13.26 -16.16
N GLU A 45 -10.12 -14.53 -16.11
CA GLU A 45 -10.27 -15.28 -14.87
C GLU A 45 -8.91 -15.43 -14.14
N GLU A 46 -7.83 -15.66 -14.89
CA GLU A 46 -6.47 -15.78 -14.34
C GLU A 46 -6.05 -14.49 -13.64
N VAL A 47 -6.31 -13.33 -14.23
CA VAL A 47 -6.02 -12.04 -13.60
C VAL A 47 -6.85 -11.85 -12.33
N LYS A 48 -8.13 -12.22 -12.33
CA LYS A 48 -8.98 -12.12 -11.14
C LYS A 48 -8.51 -13.05 -10.02
N LYS A 49 -8.11 -14.29 -10.34
CA LYS A 49 -7.50 -15.21 -9.37
C LYS A 49 -6.19 -14.66 -8.81
N PHE A 50 -5.34 -14.11 -9.65
CA PHE A 50 -4.11 -13.45 -9.22
C PHE A 50 -4.41 -12.24 -8.31
N LEU A 51 -5.33 -11.36 -8.69
CA LEU A 51 -5.73 -10.19 -7.89
C LEU A 51 -6.24 -10.60 -6.50
N PHE A 52 -6.94 -11.72 -6.40
CA PHE A 52 -7.37 -12.23 -5.10
C PHE A 52 -6.18 -12.55 -4.19
N THR A 53 -5.12 -13.16 -4.73
CA THR A 53 -3.89 -13.46 -3.96
C THR A 53 -3.09 -12.22 -3.57
N CYS A 54 -3.41 -11.05 -4.12
CA CYS A 54 -2.76 -9.79 -3.79
C CYS A 54 -3.51 -8.99 -2.71
N ILE A 55 -4.62 -9.48 -2.20
CA ILE A 55 -5.44 -8.75 -1.22
C ILE A 55 -4.74 -8.72 0.14
N ASP A 56 -4.55 -7.51 0.69
CA ASP A 56 -4.43 -7.30 2.12
C ASP A 56 -5.86 -7.13 2.66
N LEU A 57 -6.43 -8.22 3.18
CA LEU A 57 -7.81 -8.27 3.69
C LEU A 57 -7.89 -7.44 4.97
N THR A 58 -8.60 -6.31 4.90
CA THR A 58 -8.46 -5.21 5.86
C THR A 58 -9.71 -5.04 6.72
N THR A 59 -9.52 -5.01 8.04
CA THR A 59 -10.50 -4.47 8.98
C THR A 59 -9.84 -3.40 9.86
N LEU A 60 -10.28 -2.16 9.71
CA LEU A 60 -9.78 -0.98 10.42
C LEU A 60 -10.96 -0.12 10.87
N ASN A 61 -11.94 -0.74 11.52
CA ASN A 61 -13.10 -0.06 12.06
C ASN A 61 -12.86 0.31 13.52
N SER A 62 -13.38 1.45 13.96
CA SER A 62 -13.34 1.83 15.38
C SER A 62 -14.17 0.90 16.28
N THR A 63 -14.97 0.02 15.68
CA THR A 63 -15.78 -0.98 16.35
C THR A 63 -15.18 -2.37 16.35
N ASP A 64 -13.97 -2.54 15.80
CA ASP A 64 -13.27 -3.83 15.83
C ASP A 64 -12.96 -4.21 17.29
N SER A 65 -13.12 -5.49 17.59
CA SER A 65 -12.88 -6.10 18.90
C SER A 65 -12.12 -7.40 18.74
N ASP A 66 -11.56 -7.92 19.82
CA ASP A 66 -10.85 -9.21 19.82
C ASP A 66 -11.69 -10.31 19.17
N GLU A 67 -12.98 -10.39 19.55
CA GLU A 67 -13.90 -11.38 19.01
C GLU A 67 -14.18 -11.18 17.51
N SER A 68 -14.34 -9.93 17.06
CA SER A 68 -14.60 -9.65 15.64
C SER A 68 -13.38 -9.95 14.77
N VAL A 69 -12.17 -9.61 15.25
CA VAL A 69 -10.92 -9.88 14.54
C VAL A 69 -10.60 -11.38 14.55
N MET A 70 -10.84 -12.09 15.65
CA MET A 70 -10.72 -13.54 15.71
C MET A 70 -11.61 -14.22 14.65
N ARG A 71 -12.92 -13.89 14.62
CA ARG A 71 -13.85 -14.43 13.61
C ARG A 71 -13.45 -14.09 12.17
N PHE A 72 -12.90 -12.90 11.97
CA PHE A 72 -12.40 -12.47 10.67
C PHE A 72 -11.20 -13.32 10.23
N THR A 73 -10.30 -13.64 11.14
CA THR A 73 -9.14 -14.51 10.90
C THR A 73 -9.56 -15.97 10.67
N GLU A 74 -10.54 -16.47 11.43
CA GLU A 74 -11.12 -17.82 11.23
C GLU A 74 -11.69 -18.00 9.82
N LYS A 75 -12.24 -16.95 9.21
CA LYS A 75 -12.68 -16.99 7.81
C LYS A 75 -11.52 -17.21 6.84
N VAL A 76 -10.36 -16.61 7.13
CA VAL A 76 -9.15 -16.84 6.31
C VAL A 76 -8.66 -18.28 6.46
N ASN A 77 -8.73 -18.88 7.66
CA ASN A 77 -8.39 -20.28 7.87
C ASN A 77 -9.33 -21.24 7.11
N GLN A 78 -10.64 -20.93 7.08
CA GLN A 78 -11.65 -21.76 6.40
C GLN A 78 -11.57 -21.64 4.87
N PHE A 79 -10.88 -20.66 4.34
CA PHE A 79 -10.89 -20.35 2.90
C PHE A 79 -10.36 -21.49 2.04
N ASP A 80 -9.28 -22.14 2.44
CA ASP A 80 -8.64 -23.19 1.66
C ASP A 80 -9.52 -24.46 1.56
N ASP A 81 -10.34 -24.72 2.58
CA ASP A 81 -11.31 -25.81 2.58
C ASP A 81 -12.54 -25.50 1.72
N GLU A 82 -13.03 -24.26 1.77
CA GLU A 82 -14.23 -23.82 1.02
C GLU A 82 -13.92 -23.56 -0.46
N PHE A 83 -12.69 -23.15 -0.79
CA PHE A 83 -12.25 -22.81 -2.15
C PHE A 83 -10.92 -23.47 -2.52
N PRO A 84 -10.84 -24.82 -2.55
CA PRO A 84 -9.56 -25.54 -2.71
C PRO A 84 -8.88 -25.35 -4.08
N ASP A 85 -9.57 -24.75 -5.04
CA ASP A 85 -9.06 -24.38 -6.36
C ASP A 85 -8.51 -22.94 -6.43
N LEU A 86 -8.57 -22.20 -5.34
CA LEU A 86 -8.04 -20.83 -5.24
C LEU A 86 -6.96 -20.74 -4.16
N LYS A 87 -6.02 -19.80 -4.35
CA LYS A 87 -5.04 -19.46 -3.32
C LYS A 87 -5.60 -18.36 -2.43
N ASN A 88 -5.24 -18.39 -1.16
CA ASN A 88 -5.67 -17.45 -0.14
C ASN A 88 -5.16 -16.01 -0.39
N VAL A 89 -5.66 -15.05 0.39
CA VAL A 89 -5.24 -13.64 0.37
C VAL A 89 -3.78 -13.47 0.81
N ALA A 90 -3.15 -12.34 0.49
CA ALA A 90 -1.76 -12.08 0.84
C ALA A 90 -1.54 -11.79 2.32
N ALA A 91 -2.45 -11.06 2.94
CA ALA A 91 -2.33 -10.65 4.33
C ALA A 91 -3.70 -10.34 4.96
N ILE A 92 -3.73 -10.40 6.30
CA ILE A 92 -4.77 -9.78 7.13
C ILE A 92 -4.21 -8.46 7.65
N CYS A 93 -4.94 -7.34 7.43
CA CYS A 93 -4.51 -6.01 7.85
C CYS A 93 -5.43 -5.46 8.95
N VAL A 94 -4.84 -5.18 10.12
CA VAL A 94 -5.54 -4.79 11.35
C VAL A 94 -4.89 -3.61 12.07
N TYR A 95 -5.52 -3.07 13.12
CA TYR A 95 -4.86 -2.19 14.09
C TYR A 95 -3.80 -2.95 14.90
N PRO A 96 -2.74 -2.27 15.37
CA PRO A 96 -1.58 -2.92 15.98
C PRO A 96 -1.93 -3.74 17.25
N ASN A 97 -2.90 -3.28 18.01
CA ASN A 97 -3.36 -3.99 19.22
C ASN A 97 -4.04 -5.35 18.96
N PHE A 98 -4.34 -5.67 17.70
CA PHE A 98 -4.90 -6.96 17.31
C PHE A 98 -3.87 -7.93 16.69
N ALA A 99 -2.60 -7.53 16.58
CA ALA A 99 -1.56 -8.39 16.00
C ALA A 99 -1.49 -9.75 16.69
N ALA A 100 -1.45 -9.77 18.03
CA ALA A 100 -1.43 -11.00 18.81
C ALA A 100 -2.67 -11.87 18.62
N ILE A 101 -3.86 -11.28 18.46
CA ILE A 101 -5.10 -12.01 18.19
C ILE A 101 -5.01 -12.73 16.84
N VAL A 102 -4.60 -12.01 15.79
CA VAL A 102 -4.41 -12.62 14.46
C VAL A 102 -3.35 -13.70 14.53
N LYS A 103 -2.19 -13.43 15.16
CA LYS A 103 -1.09 -14.39 15.30
C LYS A 103 -1.49 -15.70 15.97
N ASN A 104 -2.32 -15.61 17.02
CA ASN A 104 -2.79 -16.79 17.78
C ASN A 104 -3.94 -17.54 17.10
N THR A 105 -4.64 -16.91 16.14
CA THR A 105 -5.82 -17.49 15.47
C THR A 105 -5.48 -18.00 14.07
N LEU A 106 -4.52 -17.38 13.37
CA LEU A 106 -4.16 -17.72 12.00
C LEU A 106 -3.44 -19.08 11.96
N GLU A 107 -4.00 -20.04 11.22
CA GLU A 107 -3.50 -21.41 11.11
C GLU A 107 -2.94 -21.73 9.72
N VAL A 108 -3.35 -20.97 8.68
CA VAL A 108 -2.91 -21.21 7.29
C VAL A 108 -1.57 -20.57 7.02
N ASP A 109 -0.76 -21.24 6.20
CA ASP A 109 0.53 -20.74 5.75
C ASP A 109 0.39 -19.72 4.59
N GLY A 110 1.36 -18.82 4.47
CA GLY A 110 1.47 -17.91 3.33
C GLY A 110 0.58 -16.67 3.39
N VAL A 111 -0.17 -16.48 4.48
CA VAL A 111 -0.92 -15.25 4.78
C VAL A 111 -0.17 -14.46 5.84
N ASN A 112 0.25 -13.23 5.51
CA ASN A 112 1.00 -12.38 6.42
C ASN A 112 0.08 -11.59 7.37
N ILE A 113 0.65 -11.11 8.46
CA ILE A 113 -0.02 -10.20 9.40
C ILE A 113 0.49 -8.78 9.14
N ALA A 114 -0.36 -7.92 8.61
CA ALA A 114 -0.06 -6.52 8.39
C ALA A 114 -0.73 -5.66 9.48
N CYS A 115 0.01 -4.72 10.06
CA CYS A 115 -0.55 -3.78 11.03
C CYS A 115 -0.35 -2.34 10.57
N VAL A 116 -1.40 -1.53 10.68
CA VAL A 116 -1.21 -0.06 10.60
C VAL A 116 -0.52 0.42 11.87
N SER A 117 0.32 1.43 11.76
CA SER A 117 1.10 1.96 12.90
C SER A 117 1.49 3.43 12.68
N GLY A 118 2.29 3.95 13.58
CA GLY A 118 2.83 5.30 13.47
C GLY A 118 1.78 6.40 13.63
N GLY A 119 0.77 6.18 14.49
CA GLY A 119 -0.33 7.10 14.70
C GLY A 119 -1.32 7.14 13.54
N PHE A 120 -1.55 6.00 12.90
CA PHE A 120 -2.54 5.86 11.83
C PHE A 120 -3.94 6.31 12.29
N PRO A 121 -4.72 7.04 11.46
CA PRO A 121 -4.46 7.40 10.06
C PRO A 121 -3.78 8.76 9.84
N SER A 122 -3.55 9.56 10.87
CA SER A 122 -3.13 10.96 10.72
C SER A 122 -1.62 11.19 10.80
N SER A 123 -0.87 10.25 11.35
CA SER A 123 0.57 10.41 11.67
C SER A 123 0.88 11.58 12.63
N GLN A 124 -0.13 12.15 13.28
CA GLN A 124 -0.04 13.36 14.12
C GLN A 124 0.21 12.99 15.59
N THR A 125 1.40 12.41 15.86
CA THR A 125 1.86 12.09 17.22
C THR A 125 3.39 12.19 17.30
N PHE A 126 3.95 11.99 18.48
CA PHE A 126 5.39 12.03 18.74
C PHE A 126 6.08 10.83 18.10
N ILE A 127 7.31 11.01 17.61
CA ILE A 127 8.08 9.95 16.97
C ILE A 127 8.33 8.77 17.93
N GLU A 128 8.59 9.04 19.20
CA GLU A 128 8.80 8.02 20.23
C GLU A 128 7.56 7.12 20.41
N VAL A 129 6.35 7.70 20.25
CA VAL A 129 5.09 6.94 20.29
C VAL A 129 4.96 6.08 19.03
N LYS A 130 5.29 6.61 17.86
CA LYS A 130 5.28 5.85 16.59
C LYS A 130 6.24 4.66 16.66
N VAL A 131 7.45 4.88 17.16
CA VAL A 131 8.48 3.84 17.36
C VAL A 131 7.97 2.76 18.32
N ALA A 132 7.41 3.16 19.46
CA ALA A 132 6.90 2.22 20.45
C ALA A 132 5.73 1.39 19.90
N GLU A 133 4.77 2.03 19.22
CA GLU A 133 3.62 1.35 18.59
C GLU A 133 4.07 0.32 17.54
N THR A 134 5.03 0.70 16.67
CA THR A 134 5.60 -0.19 15.65
C THR A 134 6.34 -1.37 16.27
N ALA A 135 7.17 -1.12 17.28
CA ALA A 135 7.91 -2.18 17.99
C ALA A 135 6.98 -3.17 18.69
N LEU A 136 5.89 -2.69 19.31
CA LEU A 136 4.89 -3.54 19.95
C LEU A 136 4.13 -4.39 18.92
N ALA A 137 3.71 -3.79 17.80
CA ALA A 137 3.02 -4.55 16.73
C ALA A 137 3.90 -5.70 16.20
N ILE A 138 5.18 -5.47 15.98
CA ILE A 138 6.13 -6.50 15.54
C ILE A 138 6.32 -7.56 16.64
N ALA A 139 6.49 -7.15 17.90
CA ALA A 139 6.64 -8.09 19.01
C ALA A 139 5.41 -8.99 19.18
N ASP A 140 4.23 -8.48 18.88
CA ASP A 140 2.95 -9.20 18.91
C ASP A 140 2.69 -10.04 17.65
N GLY A 141 3.60 -10.02 16.67
CA GLY A 141 3.60 -10.94 15.53
C GLY A 141 3.24 -10.32 14.18
N ALA A 142 3.29 -9.00 14.03
CA ALA A 142 3.14 -8.37 12.72
C ALA A 142 4.35 -8.68 11.82
N ASP A 143 4.09 -9.15 10.60
CA ASP A 143 5.10 -9.38 9.56
C ASP A 143 5.36 -8.12 8.73
N GLU A 144 4.36 -7.24 8.64
CA GLU A 144 4.37 -6.05 7.78
C GLU A 144 3.75 -4.86 8.52
N ILE A 145 4.31 -3.68 8.32
CA ILE A 145 3.87 -2.44 8.98
C ILE A 145 3.49 -1.39 7.93
N ASP A 146 2.27 -0.86 8.03
CA ASP A 146 1.78 0.22 7.18
C ASP A 146 1.75 1.53 7.98
N ILE A 147 2.60 2.51 7.64
CA ILE A 147 2.65 3.84 8.29
C ILE A 147 2.17 4.93 7.32
N VAL A 148 1.77 6.07 7.87
CA VAL A 148 1.44 7.27 7.08
C VAL A 148 2.57 8.28 7.20
N ILE A 149 2.96 8.92 6.10
CA ILE A 149 3.91 10.03 6.14
C ILE A 149 3.38 11.19 6.99
N SER A 150 4.28 12.00 7.53
CA SER A 150 3.91 13.31 8.10
C SER A 150 3.59 14.30 6.97
N ILE A 151 2.32 14.25 6.48
CA ILE A 151 1.84 15.02 5.33
C ILE A 151 2.08 16.52 5.51
N GLY A 152 1.83 17.04 6.71
CA GLY A 152 2.04 18.44 7.03
C GLY A 152 3.50 18.88 6.86
N LYS A 153 4.46 18.05 7.27
CA LYS A 153 5.90 18.29 7.04
C LYS A 153 6.21 18.38 5.55
N PHE A 154 5.76 17.40 4.76
CA PHE A 154 5.96 17.42 3.32
C PHE A 154 5.39 18.68 2.67
N LEU A 155 4.13 19.03 2.97
CA LEU A 155 3.46 20.20 2.37
C LEU A 155 4.07 21.53 2.79
N SER A 156 4.72 21.62 3.95
CA SER A 156 5.47 22.79 4.40
C SER A 156 6.90 22.86 3.86
N GLY A 157 7.35 21.82 3.12
CA GLY A 157 8.71 21.75 2.58
C GLY A 157 9.73 21.14 3.56
N ASP A 158 9.32 20.67 4.73
CA ASP A 158 10.16 19.93 5.68
C ASP A 158 10.31 18.47 5.22
N TYR A 159 11.05 18.28 4.13
CA TYR A 159 11.34 16.95 3.57
C TYR A 159 12.24 16.12 4.49
N GLU A 160 13.16 16.79 5.19
CA GLU A 160 14.07 16.15 6.14
C GLU A 160 13.29 15.50 7.27
N GLY A 161 12.47 16.28 7.98
CA GLY A 161 11.71 15.75 9.10
C GLY A 161 10.71 14.65 8.70
N MET A 162 10.16 14.69 7.47
CA MET A 162 9.34 13.58 6.97
C MET A 162 10.18 12.32 6.70
N CYS A 163 11.33 12.47 6.07
CA CYS A 163 12.20 11.35 5.70
C CYS A 163 12.84 10.69 6.92
N GLU A 164 13.26 11.47 7.92
CA GLU A 164 13.83 10.97 9.17
C GLU A 164 12.84 10.10 9.94
N GLU A 165 11.57 10.50 10.01
CA GLU A 165 10.53 9.66 10.64
C GLU A 165 10.38 8.30 9.93
N ILE A 166 10.40 8.28 8.58
CA ILE A 166 10.32 7.03 7.82
C ILE A 166 11.56 6.16 8.09
N GLN A 167 12.75 6.75 8.10
CA GLN A 167 14.01 6.04 8.35
C GLN A 167 14.02 5.42 9.75
N GLU A 168 13.62 6.16 10.77
CA GLU A 168 13.56 5.69 12.15
C GLU A 168 12.58 4.52 12.30
N LEU A 169 11.41 4.60 11.66
CA LEU A 169 10.44 3.50 11.66
C LEU A 169 10.94 2.29 10.85
N LYS A 170 11.69 2.50 9.76
CA LYS A 170 12.33 1.37 9.04
C LYS A 170 13.40 0.68 9.87
N GLU A 171 14.16 1.41 10.65
CA GLU A 171 15.13 0.83 11.58
C GLU A 171 14.46 -0.07 12.62
N VAL A 172 13.27 0.31 13.10
CA VAL A 172 12.45 -0.53 14.00
C VAL A 172 11.92 -1.77 13.29
N CYS A 173 11.49 -1.63 12.04
CA CYS A 173 10.96 -2.75 11.25
C CYS A 173 12.03 -3.79 10.88
N LYS A 174 13.30 -3.41 10.80
CA LYS A 174 14.41 -4.30 10.39
C LYS A 174 14.10 -5.03 9.08
N GLU A 175 13.98 -6.37 9.14
CA GLU A 175 13.65 -7.25 8.01
C GLU A 175 12.15 -7.26 7.66
N HIS A 176 11.28 -6.76 8.54
CA HIS A 176 9.85 -6.67 8.24
C HIS A 176 9.56 -5.60 7.20
N HIS A 177 8.55 -5.84 6.35
CA HIS A 177 8.19 -4.87 5.32
C HIS A 177 7.58 -3.61 5.91
N LEU A 178 8.13 -2.46 5.53
CA LEU A 178 7.56 -1.15 5.80
C LEU A 178 6.82 -0.65 4.56
N LYS A 179 5.49 -0.50 4.65
CA LYS A 179 4.67 0.10 3.60
C LYS A 179 4.33 1.53 3.98
N VAL A 180 4.76 2.48 3.16
CA VAL A 180 4.60 3.92 3.43
C VAL A 180 3.38 4.45 2.67
N ILE A 181 2.37 4.87 3.43
CA ILE A 181 1.14 5.49 2.90
C ILE A 181 1.42 6.96 2.62
N LEU A 182 1.26 7.35 1.36
CA LEU A 182 1.48 8.72 0.92
C LEU A 182 0.28 9.65 1.17
N GLU A 183 -0.93 9.09 1.32
CA GLU A 183 -2.22 9.80 1.38
C GLU A 183 -2.40 10.73 0.17
N THR A 184 -2.41 10.13 -1.00
CA THR A 184 -2.33 10.82 -2.30
C THR A 184 -3.41 11.89 -2.50
N GLY A 185 -4.60 11.69 -1.93
CA GLY A 185 -5.66 12.70 -1.96
C GLY A 185 -5.32 14.00 -1.24
N ALA A 186 -4.50 13.94 -0.18
CA ALA A 186 -4.03 15.11 0.53
C ALA A 186 -2.89 15.84 -0.20
N LEU A 187 -2.13 15.15 -1.04
CA LEU A 187 -1.01 15.71 -1.81
C LEU A 187 -1.44 16.57 -3.00
N LYS A 188 -2.66 16.37 -3.51
CA LYS A 188 -3.38 17.22 -4.48
C LYS A 188 -2.80 17.35 -5.88
N SER A 189 -1.58 16.91 -6.18
CA SER A 189 -0.98 17.00 -7.52
C SER A 189 -0.08 15.82 -7.84
N ALA A 190 0.02 15.48 -9.11
CA ALA A 190 0.92 14.47 -9.62
C ALA A 190 2.39 14.77 -9.23
N SER A 191 2.79 16.04 -9.26
CA SER A 191 4.12 16.46 -8.85
C SER A 191 4.42 16.15 -7.38
N ASN A 192 3.49 16.41 -6.47
CA ASN A 192 3.66 16.11 -5.05
C ASN A 192 3.67 14.59 -4.81
N ILE A 193 2.78 13.83 -5.47
CA ILE A 193 2.76 12.37 -5.40
C ILE A 193 4.11 11.80 -5.86
N LYS A 194 4.66 12.29 -6.98
CA LYS A 194 5.97 11.87 -7.48
C LYS A 194 7.08 12.14 -6.49
N LYS A 195 7.16 13.37 -5.97
CA LYS A 195 8.18 13.77 -4.98
C LYS A 195 8.12 12.92 -3.73
N THR A 196 6.92 12.75 -3.17
CA THR A 196 6.71 11.96 -1.95
C THR A 196 7.05 10.50 -2.16
N SER A 197 6.69 9.91 -3.32
CA SER A 197 7.08 8.55 -3.70
C SER A 197 8.60 8.37 -3.67
N ILE A 198 9.32 9.26 -4.35
CA ILE A 198 10.79 9.22 -4.43
C ILE A 198 11.42 9.33 -3.04
N LEU A 199 11.00 10.32 -2.26
CA LEU A 199 11.54 10.56 -0.91
C LEU A 199 11.27 9.36 0.02
N SER A 200 10.06 8.79 -0.02
CA SER A 200 9.71 7.62 0.78
C SER A 200 10.56 6.39 0.42
N MET A 201 10.80 6.14 -0.87
CA MET A 201 11.65 5.04 -1.33
C MET A 201 13.11 5.20 -0.89
N TYR A 202 13.67 6.41 -0.98
CA TYR A 202 15.01 6.70 -0.49
C TYR A 202 15.13 6.67 1.05
N SER A 203 14.00 6.78 1.75
CA SER A 203 13.95 6.69 3.22
C SER A 203 13.75 5.26 3.75
N GLY A 204 13.71 4.25 2.85
CA GLY A 204 13.68 2.84 3.24
C GLY A 204 12.31 2.18 3.14
N ALA A 205 11.34 2.78 2.45
CA ALA A 205 10.08 2.10 2.16
C ALA A 205 10.30 0.84 1.30
N ASP A 206 9.75 -0.30 1.73
CA ASP A 206 9.70 -1.53 0.92
C ASP A 206 8.50 -1.50 -0.03
N PHE A 207 7.44 -0.79 0.37
CA PHE A 207 6.25 -0.50 -0.44
C PHE A 207 5.89 0.97 -0.32
N ILE A 208 5.33 1.53 -1.38
CA ILE A 208 4.55 2.77 -1.29
C ILE A 208 3.07 2.46 -1.51
N LYS A 209 2.23 3.03 -0.65
CA LYS A 209 0.78 2.80 -0.61
C LYS A 209 0.05 4.12 -0.87
N THR A 210 -1.05 4.07 -1.61
CA THR A 210 -1.76 5.30 -1.98
C THR A 210 -2.38 6.02 -0.79
N SER A 211 -3.15 5.32 0.04
CA SER A 211 -4.10 5.97 0.95
C SER A 211 -4.38 5.14 2.20
N THR A 212 -4.85 5.82 3.24
CA THR A 212 -5.35 5.19 4.47
C THR A 212 -6.74 4.55 4.29
N GLY A 213 -7.52 5.02 3.31
CA GLY A 213 -8.94 4.72 3.17
C GLY A 213 -9.83 5.51 4.13
N LYS A 214 -9.26 6.36 5.00
CA LYS A 214 -9.99 7.19 5.98
C LYS A 214 -10.22 8.62 5.49
N GLN A 215 -9.56 9.01 4.41
CA GLN A 215 -9.70 10.31 3.76
C GLN A 215 -10.04 10.14 2.28
N GLN A 216 -10.82 11.06 1.72
CA GLN A 216 -11.16 11.09 0.30
C GLN A 216 -10.48 12.27 -0.42
N PRO A 217 -10.14 12.12 -1.70
CA PRO A 217 -10.17 10.88 -2.46
C PRO A 217 -9.11 9.89 -1.94
N ALA A 218 -9.42 8.57 -2.02
CA ALA A 218 -8.49 7.51 -1.68
C ALA A 218 -7.61 7.14 -2.91
N ALA A 219 -7.44 5.86 -3.24
CA ALA A 219 -6.70 5.46 -4.44
C ALA A 219 -7.40 5.96 -5.72
N THR A 220 -6.59 6.49 -6.65
CA THR A 220 -7.04 6.84 -8.00
C THR A 220 -6.10 6.24 -9.04
N PRO A 221 -6.55 5.94 -10.27
CA PRO A 221 -5.69 5.47 -11.35
C PRO A 221 -4.54 6.43 -11.67
N GLU A 222 -4.77 7.75 -11.60
CA GLU A 222 -3.76 8.77 -11.84
C GLU A 222 -2.65 8.73 -10.77
N ALA A 223 -3.04 8.62 -9.50
CA ALA A 223 -2.07 8.48 -8.40
C ALA A 223 -1.26 7.19 -8.56
N ALA A 224 -1.92 6.07 -8.87
CA ALA A 224 -1.26 4.79 -9.13
C ALA A 224 -0.27 4.87 -10.29
N TYR A 225 -0.66 5.52 -11.40
CA TYR A 225 0.21 5.73 -12.55
C TYR A 225 1.48 6.48 -12.16
N VAL A 226 1.36 7.61 -11.47
CA VAL A 226 2.50 8.44 -11.03
C VAL A 226 3.40 7.67 -10.05
N MET A 227 2.82 6.93 -9.12
CA MET A 227 3.58 6.11 -8.16
C MET A 227 4.33 4.98 -8.87
N CYS A 228 3.71 4.28 -9.82
CA CYS A 228 4.37 3.23 -10.59
C CYS A 228 5.47 3.80 -11.51
N GLU A 229 5.28 4.97 -12.13
CA GLU A 229 6.38 5.66 -12.83
C GLU A 229 7.54 6.00 -11.89
N ALA A 230 7.25 6.45 -10.66
CA ALA A 230 8.29 6.71 -9.66
C ALA A 230 9.06 5.45 -9.28
N ILE A 231 8.38 4.34 -9.06
CA ILE A 231 8.99 3.03 -8.76
C ILE A 231 9.89 2.59 -9.92
N LYS A 232 9.39 2.67 -11.16
CA LYS A 232 10.15 2.31 -12.36
C LYS A 232 11.47 3.09 -12.46
N GLU A 233 11.39 4.41 -12.36
CA GLU A 233 12.57 5.27 -12.43
C GLU A 233 13.54 5.04 -11.27
N TYR A 234 13.02 4.79 -10.06
CA TYR A 234 13.82 4.47 -8.89
C TYR A 234 14.57 3.14 -9.11
N TYR A 235 13.87 2.10 -9.57
CA TYR A 235 14.47 0.81 -9.89
C TYR A 235 15.57 0.93 -10.96
N GLN A 236 15.33 1.68 -12.03
CA GLN A 236 16.32 1.92 -13.08
C GLN A 236 17.59 2.60 -12.56
N LYS A 237 17.48 3.42 -11.51
CA LYS A 237 18.62 4.16 -10.95
C LYS A 237 19.34 3.42 -9.82
N THR A 238 18.64 2.58 -9.08
CA THR A 238 19.17 1.97 -7.84
C THR A 238 19.28 0.45 -7.90
N GLY A 239 18.54 -0.20 -8.80
CA GLY A 239 18.39 -1.66 -8.84
C GLY A 239 17.48 -2.23 -7.74
N ASN A 240 16.91 -1.39 -6.87
CA ASN A 240 16.06 -1.84 -5.77
C ASN A 240 14.59 -1.88 -6.21
N LYS A 241 13.95 -3.03 -6.05
CA LYS A 241 12.51 -3.19 -6.30
C LYS A 241 11.71 -2.71 -5.09
N ILE A 242 10.73 -1.87 -5.34
CA ILE A 242 9.78 -1.36 -4.35
C ILE A 242 8.38 -1.82 -4.73
N GLY A 243 7.61 -2.31 -3.76
CA GLY A 243 6.25 -2.74 -3.98
C GLY A 243 5.27 -1.58 -4.10
N PHE A 244 4.12 -1.86 -4.72
CA PHE A 244 3.02 -0.91 -4.88
C PHE A 244 1.73 -1.46 -4.27
N LYS A 245 1.01 -0.61 -3.49
CA LYS A 245 -0.25 -0.97 -2.86
C LYS A 245 -1.29 0.15 -3.04
N PRO A 246 -2.21 0.07 -4.01
CA PRO A 246 -3.41 0.90 -3.98
C PRO A 246 -4.32 0.46 -2.82
N ALA A 247 -4.93 1.40 -2.13
CA ALA A 247 -5.80 1.13 -0.99
C ALA A 247 -6.91 2.18 -0.84
N GLY A 248 -8.08 1.72 -0.44
CA GLY A 248 -9.29 2.53 -0.32
C GLY A 248 -9.90 2.90 -1.67
N GLY A 249 -11.22 2.87 -1.76
CA GLY A 249 -11.93 3.22 -2.99
C GLY A 249 -11.89 2.16 -4.10
N ILE A 250 -11.36 0.96 -3.85
CA ILE A 250 -11.41 -0.17 -4.78
C ILE A 250 -12.74 -0.89 -4.57
N ASN A 251 -13.76 -0.47 -5.32
CA ASN A 251 -15.15 -0.86 -5.06
C ASN A 251 -15.69 -1.90 -6.03
N THR A 252 -14.99 -2.15 -7.15
CA THR A 252 -15.40 -3.09 -8.19
C THR A 252 -14.23 -3.97 -8.62
N VAL A 253 -14.54 -5.11 -9.23
CA VAL A 253 -13.52 -5.96 -9.88
C VAL A 253 -12.78 -5.19 -10.98
N ASN A 254 -13.49 -4.34 -11.72
CA ASN A 254 -12.88 -3.52 -12.76
C ASN A 254 -11.85 -2.51 -12.19
N ASP A 255 -12.09 -1.93 -11.01
CA ASP A 255 -11.10 -1.05 -10.36
C ASP A 255 -9.79 -1.82 -10.09
N ALA A 256 -9.89 -3.06 -9.61
CA ALA A 256 -8.71 -3.89 -9.35
C ALA A 256 -7.97 -4.24 -10.65
N ILE A 257 -8.69 -4.55 -11.74
CA ILE A 257 -8.10 -4.80 -13.06
C ILE A 257 -7.40 -3.55 -13.61
N ILE A 258 -7.92 -2.36 -13.35
CA ILE A 258 -7.25 -1.09 -13.71
C ILE A 258 -5.88 -0.99 -13.01
N TYR A 259 -5.82 -1.23 -11.71
CA TYR A 259 -4.53 -1.18 -10.98
C TYR A 259 -3.57 -2.27 -11.44
N TYR A 260 -4.05 -3.48 -11.68
CA TYR A 260 -3.26 -4.55 -12.30
C TYR A 260 -2.66 -4.11 -13.64
N THR A 261 -3.49 -3.51 -14.48
CA THR A 261 -3.09 -3.05 -15.81
C THR A 261 -2.01 -1.96 -15.72
N ILE A 262 -2.16 -1.01 -14.80
CA ILE A 262 -1.16 0.04 -14.56
C ILE A 262 0.18 -0.58 -14.14
N VAL A 263 0.16 -1.51 -13.19
CA VAL A 263 1.38 -2.21 -12.73
C VAL A 263 2.04 -2.96 -13.88
N LYS A 264 1.26 -3.75 -14.64
CA LYS A 264 1.75 -4.54 -15.76
C LYS A 264 2.42 -3.67 -16.85
N GLU A 265 1.75 -2.61 -17.28
CA GLU A 265 2.21 -1.76 -18.37
C GLU A 265 3.42 -0.87 -17.97
N LEU A 266 3.48 -0.42 -16.72
CA LEU A 266 4.56 0.46 -16.28
C LEU A 266 5.75 -0.28 -15.67
N LEU A 267 5.49 -1.31 -14.86
CA LEU A 267 6.52 -2.02 -14.11
C LEU A 267 6.89 -3.38 -14.73
N GLY A 268 5.98 -3.95 -15.51
CA GLY A 268 6.18 -5.25 -16.16
C GLY A 268 5.76 -6.43 -15.29
N GLU A 269 5.87 -7.62 -15.88
CA GLU A 269 5.43 -8.87 -15.24
C GLU A 269 6.22 -9.23 -13.97
N GLU A 270 7.43 -8.69 -13.83
CA GLU A 270 8.27 -8.88 -12.63
C GLU A 270 7.66 -8.27 -11.34
N TRP A 271 6.67 -7.39 -11.45
CA TRP A 271 5.90 -6.85 -10.33
C TRP A 271 4.56 -7.55 -10.12
N LEU A 272 4.16 -8.45 -11.02
CA LEU A 272 2.94 -9.25 -10.88
C LEU A 272 3.18 -10.43 -9.93
N ASP A 273 3.50 -10.10 -8.69
CA ASP A 273 3.74 -10.98 -7.57
C ASP A 273 3.18 -10.32 -6.31
N ASN A 274 2.57 -11.10 -5.42
CA ASN A 274 2.02 -10.56 -4.17
C ASN A 274 3.11 -10.08 -3.17
N GLN A 275 4.39 -10.30 -3.46
CA GLN A 275 5.50 -9.69 -2.72
C GLN A 275 5.80 -8.26 -3.19
N LEU A 276 5.27 -7.83 -4.34
CA LEU A 276 5.53 -6.51 -4.94
C LEU A 276 4.24 -5.76 -5.32
N PHE A 277 3.08 -6.45 -5.37
CA PHE A 277 1.80 -5.84 -5.66
C PHE A 277 0.74 -6.31 -4.67
N ARG A 278 0.08 -5.37 -3.99
CA ARG A 278 -0.98 -5.62 -3.03
C ARG A 278 -2.20 -4.73 -3.29
N LEU A 279 -3.34 -5.15 -2.79
CA LEU A 279 -4.62 -4.41 -2.83
C LEU A 279 -5.15 -4.26 -1.40
N GLY A 280 -5.16 -3.04 -0.87
CA GLY A 280 -5.69 -2.77 0.47
C GLY A 280 -7.21 -2.60 0.43
N THR A 281 -7.95 -3.63 0.83
CA THR A 281 -9.41 -3.63 0.69
C THR A 281 -10.09 -4.65 1.63
N SER A 282 -11.41 -4.48 1.82
CA SER A 282 -12.26 -5.47 2.49
C SER A 282 -13.30 -6.08 1.54
N ARG A 283 -14.06 -5.25 0.83
CA ARG A 283 -15.20 -5.67 0.00
C ARG A 283 -14.79 -6.43 -1.26
N LEU A 284 -13.64 -6.10 -1.82
CA LEU A 284 -13.19 -6.65 -3.10
C LEU A 284 -13.04 -8.18 -3.06
N ALA A 285 -12.68 -8.77 -1.90
CA ALA A 285 -12.53 -10.20 -1.77
C ALA A 285 -13.81 -10.95 -2.17
N ASN A 286 -14.95 -10.56 -1.62
CA ASN A 286 -16.24 -11.17 -1.98
C ASN A 286 -16.64 -10.89 -3.43
N LEU A 287 -16.32 -9.69 -3.96
CA LEU A 287 -16.62 -9.33 -5.35
C LEU A 287 -15.81 -10.16 -6.34
N LEU A 288 -14.52 -10.37 -6.07
CA LEU A 288 -13.66 -11.23 -6.90
C LEU A 288 -14.11 -12.69 -6.83
N LEU A 289 -14.43 -13.21 -5.65
CA LEU A 289 -14.97 -14.57 -5.50
C LEU A 289 -16.27 -14.74 -6.27
N SER A 290 -17.19 -13.79 -6.16
CA SER A 290 -18.47 -13.82 -6.88
C SER A 290 -18.28 -13.81 -8.39
N ASP A 291 -17.36 -13.00 -8.89
CA ASP A 291 -17.05 -12.90 -10.32
C ASP A 291 -16.39 -14.19 -10.86
N ILE A 292 -15.41 -14.75 -10.09
CA ILE A 292 -14.72 -15.98 -10.45
C ILE A 292 -15.66 -17.19 -10.45
N LYS A 293 -16.58 -17.28 -9.49
CA LYS A 293 -17.50 -18.41 -9.33
C LYS A 293 -18.80 -18.24 -10.14
N GLY A 294 -19.09 -17.03 -10.62
CA GLY A 294 -20.32 -16.74 -11.39
C GLY A 294 -21.60 -16.68 -10.56
N GLU A 295 -21.49 -16.54 -9.23
CA GLU A 295 -22.61 -16.43 -8.29
C GLU A 295 -22.28 -15.48 -7.13
N GLU A 296 -23.29 -14.93 -6.44
CA GLU A 296 -23.08 -14.04 -5.32
C GLU A 296 -22.48 -14.79 -4.11
N ILE A 297 -21.26 -14.40 -3.71
CA ILE A 297 -20.55 -14.95 -2.54
C ILE A 297 -20.36 -13.86 -1.49
N LYS A 298 -20.71 -14.20 -0.24
CA LYS A 298 -20.54 -13.38 0.96
C LYS A 298 -19.79 -14.21 2.02
N PHE A 299 -18.52 -14.43 1.77
CA PHE A 299 -17.71 -15.29 2.61
C PHE A 299 -16.98 -14.50 3.71
N PHE A 300 -16.32 -13.39 3.36
CA PHE A 300 -15.64 -12.52 4.31
C PHE A 300 -16.54 -11.43 4.88
#